data_cbc98408aaa3aad52cb49ff1c09a0512
#
_entry.id   cbc98408aaa3aad52cb49ff1c09a0512
#
_cell.length_a   1.000
_cell.length_b   1.000
_cell.length_c   1.000
_cell.angle_alpha   90.00
_cell.angle_beta   90.00
_cell.angle_gamma   90.00
#
_symmetry.space_group_name_H-M   'P 1'
#
loop_
_entity.id
_entity.type
_entity.pdbx_description
1 polymer ?
#
loop_
_entity_poly.entity_id
_entity_poly.type
_entity_poly.pdbx_seq_one_letter_code
_entity_poly.pdbx_strand_id
1 'polypeptide(L)'
;MQKFTKCLFLLSGLLICGVAMPQTAQANVGYLEKAEQYTVKIRTRVKYPPMEDEKGSFEGAGFLIDSKRGWIATNAHVSSRNPESVEIAFKDKAFTDAKLIFVDQYLDLAVLKISTKEIPKGTTSAKLNCKIKVLINE
;
A
#
# COMPACT_ATOMS: atom_id res chain seq x y z
N MET A 1 33.15 74.03 -26.56
CA MET A 1 33.34 72.93 -27.56
C MET A 1 33.13 71.61 -26.83
N GLN A 2 31.95 71.04 -27.02
CA GLN A 2 31.48 69.84 -26.37
C GLN A 2 31.84 68.62 -27.13
N LYS A 3 32.36 67.59 -26.49
CA LYS A 3 32.43 66.22 -27.07
C LYS A 3 31.53 65.26 -26.30
N PHE A 4 30.50 64.79 -26.96
CA PHE A 4 29.58 63.77 -26.49
C PHE A 4 30.29 62.42 -26.40
N THR A 5 30.27 61.82 -25.23
CA THR A 5 30.68 60.42 -25.08
C THR A 5 29.39 59.56 -24.89
N LYS A 6 29.07 58.78 -25.90
CA LYS A 6 27.97 57.82 -25.88
C LYS A 6 28.35 56.64 -24.99
N CYS A 7 27.59 56.47 -23.88
CA CYS A 7 27.68 55.30 -23.04
C CYS A 7 26.79 54.20 -23.62
N LEU A 8 27.40 53.12 -24.10
CA LEU A 8 26.75 51.96 -24.66
C LEU A 8 26.41 50.96 -23.54
N PHE A 9 25.16 50.94 -23.12
CA PHE A 9 24.66 49.91 -22.19
C PHE A 9 24.47 48.60 -22.92
N LEU A 10 25.34 47.63 -22.66
CA LEU A 10 25.15 46.23 -23.02
C LEU A 10 24.14 45.61 -22.03
N LEU A 11 22.92 45.36 -22.51
CA LEU A 11 21.91 44.55 -21.81
C LEU A 11 22.33 43.09 -21.91
N SER A 12 22.94 42.58 -20.86
CA SER A 12 23.17 41.13 -20.68
C SER A 12 21.86 40.46 -20.32
N GLY A 13 21.18 39.81 -21.28
CA GLY A 13 20.00 39.01 -21.07
C GLY A 13 20.36 37.71 -20.35
N LEU A 14 20.04 37.63 -19.07
CA LEU A 14 20.14 36.39 -18.30
C LEU A 14 19.01 35.46 -18.69
N LEU A 15 19.31 34.44 -19.52
CA LEU A 15 18.39 33.40 -19.91
C LEU A 15 18.19 32.49 -18.70
N ILE A 16 17.11 32.71 -17.94
CA ILE A 16 16.69 31.82 -16.85
C ILE A 16 16.06 30.58 -17.54
N CYS A 17 16.86 29.53 -17.67
CA CYS A 17 16.38 28.21 -18.08
C CYS A 17 15.55 27.63 -16.92
N GLY A 18 14.24 27.85 -16.94
CA GLY A 18 13.31 27.27 -15.99
C GLY A 18 13.28 25.74 -16.20
N VAL A 19 13.89 25.01 -15.26
CA VAL A 19 13.78 23.56 -15.20
C VAL A 19 12.35 23.25 -14.78
N ALA A 20 11.49 22.91 -15.74
CA ALA A 20 10.16 22.37 -15.45
C ALA A 20 10.35 21.00 -14.80
N MET A 21 10.20 20.91 -13.49
CA MET A 21 10.16 19.63 -12.79
C MET A 21 8.90 18.87 -13.24
N PRO A 22 9.01 17.57 -13.60
CA PRO A 22 7.86 16.79 -14.02
C PRO A 22 6.88 16.66 -12.84
N GLN A 23 5.65 17.13 -13.02
CA GLN A 23 4.54 17.06 -12.05
C GLN A 23 4.08 15.64 -11.71
N THR A 24 4.67 14.61 -12.30
CA THR A 24 4.30 13.20 -12.09
C THR A 24 4.61 12.68 -10.69
N ALA A 25 5.56 13.28 -9.95
CA ALA A 25 5.92 12.84 -8.60
C ALA A 25 4.84 13.17 -7.55
N GLN A 26 4.15 14.28 -7.67
CA GLN A 26 3.13 14.71 -6.68
C GLN A 26 1.83 13.89 -6.76
N ALA A 27 1.44 13.40 -7.92
CA ALA A 27 0.25 12.57 -8.07
C ALA A 27 0.39 11.22 -7.34
N ASN A 28 1.61 10.66 -7.28
CA ASN A 28 1.87 9.37 -6.63
C ASN A 28 1.87 9.45 -5.10
N VAL A 29 2.26 10.56 -4.50
CA VAL A 29 2.31 10.72 -3.03
C VAL A 29 0.92 10.61 -2.42
N GLY A 30 -0.09 11.26 -2.99
CA GLY A 30 -1.46 11.21 -2.48
C GLY A 30 -2.12 9.82 -2.54
N TYR A 31 -1.73 8.98 -3.51
CA TYR A 31 -2.21 7.59 -3.58
C TYR A 31 -1.54 6.72 -2.52
N LEU A 32 -0.25 6.91 -2.26
CA LEU A 32 0.50 6.18 -1.24
C LEU A 32 -0.01 6.50 0.16
N GLU A 33 -0.19 7.77 0.50
CA GLU A 33 -0.76 8.21 1.78
C GLU A 33 -2.15 7.62 2.02
N LYS A 34 -2.97 7.56 0.97
CA LYS A 34 -4.29 6.93 1.05
C LYS A 34 -4.20 5.42 1.22
N ALA A 35 -3.28 4.75 0.53
CA ALA A 35 -3.08 3.32 0.62
C ALA A 35 -2.57 2.91 2.01
N GLU A 36 -1.71 3.70 2.63
CA GLU A 36 -1.24 3.47 4.00
C GLU A 36 -2.36 3.35 5.03
N GLN A 37 -3.49 4.06 4.85
CA GLN A 37 -4.59 4.06 5.80
C GLN A 37 -5.26 2.69 5.94
N TYR A 38 -5.28 1.89 4.89
CA TYR A 38 -5.91 0.56 4.90
C TYR A 38 -4.91 -0.59 4.73
N THR A 39 -3.62 -0.29 4.56
CA THR A 39 -2.58 -1.32 4.50
C THR A 39 -2.18 -1.76 5.90
N VAL A 40 -2.02 -3.06 6.07
CA VAL A 40 -1.56 -3.66 7.33
C VAL A 40 -0.33 -4.51 7.08
N LYS A 41 0.56 -4.54 8.07
CA LYS A 41 1.62 -5.54 8.15
C LYS A 41 1.05 -6.81 8.78
N ILE A 42 1.40 -7.97 8.24
CA ILE A 42 0.94 -9.26 8.72
C ILE A 42 2.15 -10.04 9.21
N ARG A 43 2.01 -10.72 10.36
CA ARG A 43 2.95 -11.69 10.87
C ARG A 43 2.23 -13.01 11.09
N THR A 44 2.71 -14.06 10.44
CA THR A 44 2.16 -15.41 10.55
C THR A 44 3.20 -16.33 11.16
N ARG A 45 2.79 -17.15 12.13
CA ARG A 45 3.61 -18.22 12.69
C ARG A 45 3.02 -19.57 12.29
N VAL A 46 3.87 -20.43 11.75
CA VAL A 46 3.51 -21.80 11.34
C VAL A 46 4.35 -22.79 12.13
N LYS A 47 3.69 -23.62 12.95
CA LYS A 47 4.35 -24.66 13.77
C LYS A 47 4.33 -26.00 13.10
N TYR A 48 3.21 -26.35 12.49
CA TYR A 48 2.99 -27.61 11.80
C TYR A 48 2.55 -27.31 10.36
N PRO A 49 3.52 -27.19 9.43
CA PRO A 49 3.19 -26.85 8.06
C PRO A 49 2.49 -28.01 7.36
N PRO A 50 1.45 -27.75 6.56
CA PRO A 50 1.00 -28.71 5.56
C PRO A 50 2.09 -28.94 4.51
N MET A 51 1.94 -29.96 3.65
CA MET A 51 3.00 -30.55 2.81
C MET A 51 3.87 -29.56 1.99
N GLU A 52 3.39 -28.35 1.70
CA GLU A 52 4.10 -27.37 0.87
C GLU A 52 4.49 -26.10 1.63
N ASP A 53 4.05 -25.95 2.89
CA ASP A 53 4.39 -24.79 3.72
C ASP A 53 5.65 -25.08 4.53
N GLU A 54 6.41 -24.04 4.89
CA GLU A 54 7.56 -24.14 5.76
C GLU A 54 7.21 -23.76 7.21
N LYS A 55 7.87 -24.42 8.17
CA LYS A 55 7.80 -24.02 9.58
C LYS A 55 8.56 -22.72 9.78
N GLY A 56 7.97 -21.75 10.47
CA GLY A 56 8.65 -20.50 10.74
C GLY A 56 7.72 -19.36 11.10
N SER A 57 8.28 -18.17 11.06
CA SER A 57 7.56 -16.91 11.18
C SER A 57 7.75 -16.12 9.89
N PHE A 58 6.67 -15.71 9.29
CA PHE A 58 6.65 -15.03 8.01
C PHE A 58 6.02 -13.65 8.18
N GLU A 59 6.44 -12.70 7.37
CA GLU A 59 5.87 -11.36 7.34
C GLU A 59 5.39 -11.04 5.93
N GLY A 60 4.30 -10.29 5.86
CA GLY A 60 3.72 -9.83 4.61
C GLY A 60 2.83 -8.63 4.81
N ALA A 61 2.06 -8.30 3.79
CA ALA A 61 1.12 -7.20 3.81
C ALA A 61 -0.30 -7.65 3.46
N GLY A 62 -1.28 -6.86 3.87
CA GLY A 62 -2.68 -7.03 3.51
C GLY A 62 -3.41 -5.70 3.50
N PHE A 63 -4.68 -5.76 3.09
CA PHE A 63 -5.51 -4.56 2.95
C PHE A 63 -6.83 -4.75 3.68
N LEU A 64 -7.22 -3.77 4.50
CA LEU A 64 -8.55 -3.74 5.09
C LEU A 64 -9.58 -3.50 3.98
N ILE A 65 -10.39 -4.53 3.67
CA ILE A 65 -11.40 -4.49 2.61
C ILE A 65 -12.81 -4.21 3.12
N ASP A 66 -13.07 -4.48 4.40
CA ASP A 66 -14.35 -4.19 5.05
C ASP A 66 -14.13 -3.83 6.52
N SER A 67 -14.21 -2.54 6.84
CA SER A 67 -14.04 -2.04 8.22
C SER A 67 -15.20 -2.40 9.15
N LYS A 68 -16.41 -2.64 8.62
CA LYS A 68 -17.57 -3.03 9.42
C LYS A 68 -17.47 -4.48 9.91
N ARG A 69 -16.85 -5.35 9.10
CA ARG A 69 -16.65 -6.77 9.42
C ARG A 69 -15.26 -7.07 9.97
N GLY A 70 -14.30 -6.12 9.82
CA GLY A 70 -12.90 -6.31 10.17
C GLY A 70 -12.18 -7.28 9.23
N TRP A 71 -12.52 -7.27 7.93
CA TRP A 71 -11.95 -8.16 6.94
C TRP A 71 -10.74 -7.55 6.26
N ILE A 72 -9.68 -8.35 6.20
CA ILE A 72 -8.39 -8.01 5.60
C ILE A 72 -8.10 -9.05 4.50
N ALA A 73 -7.88 -8.59 3.28
CA ALA A 73 -7.40 -9.43 2.19
C ALA A 73 -5.88 -9.50 2.18
N THR A 74 -5.34 -10.68 1.92
CA THR A 74 -3.91 -10.95 1.77
C THR A 74 -3.70 -12.14 0.85
N ASN A 75 -2.45 -12.52 0.61
CA ASN A 75 -2.12 -13.71 -0.14
C ASN A 75 -2.18 -14.98 0.74
N ALA A 76 -2.52 -16.12 0.14
CA ALA A 76 -2.57 -17.39 0.85
C ALA A 76 -1.20 -17.80 1.39
N HIS A 77 -0.11 -17.55 0.63
CA HIS A 77 1.25 -17.85 1.08
C HIS A 77 1.70 -16.98 2.26
N VAL A 78 1.10 -15.77 2.47
CA VAL A 78 1.39 -14.91 3.63
C VAL A 78 0.69 -15.44 4.89
N SER A 79 -0.56 -15.90 4.76
CA SER A 79 -1.35 -16.37 5.91
C SER A 79 -1.10 -17.83 6.27
N SER A 80 -0.51 -18.65 5.36
CA SER A 80 -0.52 -20.10 5.41
C SER A 80 -1.94 -20.71 5.46
N ARG A 81 -2.04 -22.01 5.25
CA ARG A 81 -3.32 -22.76 5.37
C ARG A 81 -3.67 -23.11 6.81
N ASN A 82 -2.64 -23.29 7.62
CA ASN A 82 -2.79 -23.73 9.00
C ASN A 82 -1.86 -22.96 9.93
N PRO A 83 -2.08 -21.66 10.09
CA PRO A 83 -1.26 -20.85 10.98
C PRO A 83 -1.50 -21.22 12.45
N GLU A 84 -0.43 -21.27 13.24
CA GLU A 84 -0.52 -21.31 14.71
C GLU A 84 -1.07 -19.98 15.25
N SER A 85 -0.58 -18.87 14.68
CA SER A 85 -1.07 -17.53 14.96
C SER A 85 -0.90 -16.62 13.76
N VAL A 86 -1.83 -15.69 13.62
CA VAL A 86 -1.75 -14.58 12.68
C VAL A 86 -1.98 -13.30 13.45
N GLU A 87 -1.10 -12.35 13.27
CA GLU A 87 -1.18 -11.01 13.86
C GLU A 87 -1.11 -9.97 12.75
N ILE A 88 -1.79 -8.84 12.94
CA ILE A 88 -1.70 -7.70 12.03
C ILE A 88 -1.36 -6.43 12.78
N ALA A 89 -0.72 -5.50 12.09
CA ALA A 89 -0.50 -4.15 12.59
C ALA A 89 -0.85 -3.12 11.53
N PHE A 90 -1.67 -2.14 11.88
CA PHE A 90 -1.79 -0.91 11.11
C PHE A 90 -0.54 -0.05 11.29
N LYS A 91 -0.32 0.94 10.41
CA LYS A 91 0.79 1.88 10.54
C LYS A 91 0.86 2.46 11.95
N ASP A 92 2.05 2.44 12.56
CA ASP A 92 2.35 2.97 13.90
C ASP A 92 1.48 2.39 15.03
N LYS A 93 0.94 1.18 14.84
CA LYS A 93 0.18 0.45 15.86
C LYS A 93 0.88 -0.86 16.23
N ALA A 94 0.58 -1.32 17.44
CA ALA A 94 1.00 -2.64 17.89
C ALA A 94 0.31 -3.75 17.07
N PHE A 95 0.91 -4.93 17.04
CA PHE A 95 0.28 -6.11 16.47
C PHE A 95 -0.94 -6.52 17.31
N THR A 96 -1.99 -6.96 16.64
CA THR A 96 -3.21 -7.50 17.22
C THR A 96 -3.56 -8.82 16.53
N ASP A 97 -4.23 -9.71 17.26
CA ASP A 97 -4.60 -11.02 16.78
C ASP A 97 -5.59 -10.94 15.60
N ALA A 98 -5.35 -11.77 14.62
CA ALA A 98 -6.23 -11.97 13.47
C ALA A 98 -6.57 -13.46 13.30
N LYS A 99 -7.73 -13.74 12.75
CA LYS A 99 -8.19 -15.10 12.47
C LYS A 99 -8.29 -15.31 10.97
N LEU A 100 -7.69 -16.38 10.45
CA LEU A 100 -7.91 -16.83 9.09
C LEU A 100 -9.36 -17.33 8.95
N ILE A 101 -10.13 -16.74 8.04
CA ILE A 101 -11.54 -17.08 7.80
C ILE A 101 -11.80 -17.67 6.41
N PHE A 102 -10.89 -17.40 5.47
CA PHE A 102 -10.96 -17.92 4.11
C PHE A 102 -9.56 -18.05 3.53
N VAL A 103 -9.33 -19.11 2.75
CA VAL A 103 -8.11 -19.30 1.97
C VAL A 103 -8.43 -20.03 0.66
N ASP A 104 -7.93 -19.46 -0.43
CA ASP A 104 -7.91 -20.08 -1.77
C ASP A 104 -6.45 -20.07 -2.25
N GLN A 105 -5.91 -21.27 -2.40
CA GLN A 105 -4.51 -21.41 -2.78
C GLN A 105 -4.26 -21.35 -4.28
N TYR A 106 -5.27 -21.71 -5.08
CA TYR A 106 -5.18 -21.64 -6.53
C TYR A 106 -5.09 -20.17 -6.97
N LEU A 107 -5.86 -19.30 -6.30
CA LEU A 107 -5.84 -17.85 -6.53
C LEU A 107 -4.84 -17.10 -5.65
N ASP A 108 -4.12 -17.81 -4.78
CA ASP A 108 -3.23 -17.22 -3.77
C ASP A 108 -3.92 -16.10 -2.97
N LEU A 109 -5.14 -16.36 -2.53
CA LEU A 109 -5.98 -15.39 -1.81
C LEU A 109 -6.34 -15.90 -0.42
N ALA A 110 -6.26 -15.04 0.57
CA ALA A 110 -6.76 -15.30 1.92
C ALA A 110 -7.51 -14.09 2.48
N VAL A 111 -8.44 -14.35 3.40
CA VAL A 111 -9.13 -13.33 4.17
C VAL A 111 -8.92 -13.59 5.65
N LEU A 112 -8.42 -12.57 6.32
CA LEU A 112 -8.27 -12.53 7.78
C LEU A 112 -9.40 -11.70 8.37
N LYS A 113 -9.75 -12.00 9.62
CA LYS A 113 -10.72 -11.24 10.42
C LYS A 113 -10.07 -10.73 11.70
N ILE A 114 -10.25 -9.46 11.99
CA ILE A 114 -9.87 -8.83 13.27
C ILE A 114 -11.11 -8.34 14.00
N SER A 115 -10.95 -8.01 15.29
CA SER A 115 -11.96 -7.26 16.03
C SER A 115 -12.07 -5.85 15.45
N THR A 116 -13.29 -5.37 15.20
CA THR A 116 -13.52 -4.01 14.70
C THR A 116 -13.05 -2.92 15.68
N LYS A 117 -12.89 -3.27 16.95
CA LYS A 117 -12.34 -2.38 17.98
C LYS A 117 -10.86 -2.08 17.78
N GLU A 118 -10.14 -2.98 17.11
CA GLU A 118 -8.71 -2.84 16.80
C GLU A 118 -8.44 -1.96 15.55
N ILE A 119 -9.49 -1.62 14.80
CA ILE A 119 -9.35 -0.74 13.64
C ILE A 119 -9.19 0.70 14.14
N PRO A 120 -8.11 1.40 13.78
CA PRO A 120 -7.91 2.78 14.19
C PRO A 120 -9.05 3.69 13.72
N LYS A 121 -9.44 4.65 14.55
CA LYS A 121 -10.48 5.62 14.17
C LYS A 121 -10.08 6.39 12.92
N GLY A 122 -11.02 6.52 11.99
CA GLY A 122 -10.77 7.22 10.72
C GLY A 122 -10.14 6.35 9.62
N THR A 123 -9.80 5.08 9.92
CA THR A 123 -9.32 4.15 8.88
C THR A 123 -10.42 3.88 7.86
N THR A 124 -10.07 4.01 6.59
CA THR A 124 -10.95 3.67 5.46
C THR A 124 -10.64 2.27 4.94
N SER A 125 -11.62 1.62 4.33
CA SER A 125 -11.38 0.36 3.61
C SER A 125 -10.87 0.62 2.20
N ALA A 126 -10.06 -0.30 1.68
CA ALA A 126 -9.71 -0.33 0.27
C ALA A 126 -10.97 -0.47 -0.58
N LYS A 127 -11.07 0.30 -1.65
CA LYS A 127 -12.19 0.19 -2.60
C LYS A 127 -11.85 -0.85 -3.66
N LEU A 128 -12.54 -1.97 -3.63
CA LEU A 128 -12.40 -3.01 -4.66
C LEU A 128 -13.14 -2.58 -5.93
N ASN A 129 -12.48 -2.68 -7.09
CA ASN A 129 -13.11 -2.43 -8.38
C ASN A 129 -13.59 -3.76 -8.99
N CYS A 130 -14.84 -4.11 -8.76
CA CYS A 130 -15.45 -5.33 -9.31
C CYS A 130 -15.99 -5.16 -10.74
N LYS A 131 -15.72 -4.03 -11.42
CA LYS A 131 -16.23 -3.74 -12.77
C LYS A 131 -15.18 -3.95 -13.88
N ILE A 132 -14.03 -4.53 -13.58
CA ILE A 132 -13.02 -4.83 -14.59
C ILE A 132 -13.59 -5.88 -15.54
N LYS A 133 -13.92 -5.47 -16.76
CA LYS A 133 -14.14 -6.40 -17.87
C LYS A 133 -12.77 -6.95 -18.27
N VAL A 134 -12.53 -8.21 -17.99
CA VAL A 134 -11.38 -8.91 -18.58
C VAL A 134 -11.69 -9.02 -20.07
N LEU A 135 -10.96 -8.27 -20.89
CA LEU A 135 -10.98 -8.47 -22.35
C LEU A 135 -10.25 -9.79 -22.59
N ILE A 136 -11.00 -10.87 -22.69
CA ILE A 136 -10.50 -12.15 -23.19
C ILE A 136 -10.36 -11.93 -24.70
N ASN A 137 -9.14 -11.73 -25.17
CA ASN A 137 -8.85 -11.80 -26.61
C ASN A 137 -9.02 -13.29 -27.00
N GLU A 138 -10.07 -13.57 -27.72
CA GLU A 138 -10.26 -14.83 -28.45
C GLU A 138 -9.30 -14.88 -29.64
#